data_26c3450020efcad7731a60f941aa6905
#
_entry.id   26c3450020efcad7731a60f941aa6905
#
_cell.length_a   1.000
_cell.length_b   1.000
_cell.length_c   1.000
_cell.angle_alpha   90.00
_cell.angle_beta   90.00
_cell.angle_gamma   90.00
#
_symmetry.space_group_name_H-M   'P 1'
#
loop_
_entity.id
_entity.type
_entity.pdbx_description
1 polymer ?
#
loop_
_entity_poly.entity_id
_entity_poly.type
_entity_poly.pdbx_seq_one_letter_code
_entity_poly.pdbx_strand_id
1 'polypeptide(L)' 'MYIVTSGELCRTLKQMGDDFIIVEIEGQDREYIIEAVTRQSNYSESPCSHICIKCRDGGQGYIKR' A
#
# COMPACT_ATOMS: atom_id res chain seq x y z
N MET A 1 -6.82 -11.75 11.94
CA MET A 1 -6.50 -10.64 11.01
C MET A 1 -5.08 -10.20 11.21
N TYR A 2 -4.38 -9.96 10.14
CA TYR A 2 -2.99 -9.55 10.18
C TYR A 2 -2.88 -8.07 9.89
N ILE A 3 -2.23 -7.33 10.78
CA ILE A 3 -2.07 -5.90 10.66
C ILE A 3 -0.59 -5.58 10.57
N VAL A 4 -0.23 -4.80 9.57
CA VAL A 4 1.16 -4.45 9.30
C VAL A 4 1.38 -2.99 9.66
N THR A 5 2.44 -2.74 10.41
CA THR A 5 2.86 -1.36 10.70
C THR A 5 3.74 -0.85 9.57
N SER A 6 3.85 0.49 9.50
CA SER A 6 4.70 1.11 8.48
C SER A 6 6.16 0.70 8.66
N GLY A 7 6.60 0.52 9.90
CA GLY A 7 7.97 0.09 10.15
C GLY A 7 8.24 -1.31 9.67
N GLU A 8 7.28 -2.20 9.89
CA GLU A 8 7.41 -3.58 9.42
C GLU A 8 7.42 -3.64 7.90
N LEU A 9 6.53 -2.90 7.28
CA LEU A 9 6.45 -2.87 5.83
C LEU A 9 7.73 -2.31 5.23
N CYS A 10 8.23 -1.23 5.80
CA CYS A 10 9.47 -0.62 5.32
C CYS A 10 10.65 -1.58 5.40
N ARG A 11 10.74 -2.31 6.51
CA ARG A 11 11.81 -3.28 6.71
C ARG A 11 11.73 -4.40 5.67
N THR A 12 10.54 -4.88 5.43
CA THR A 12 10.33 -5.95 4.45
C THR A 12 10.71 -5.48 3.06
N LEU A 13 10.29 -4.27 2.69
CA LEU A 13 10.59 -3.74 1.37
C LEU A 13 12.10 -3.53 1.18
N LYS A 14 12.78 -3.07 2.20
CA LYS A 14 14.22 -2.86 2.11
C LYS A 14 14.98 -4.16 1.86
N GLN A 15 14.48 -5.26 2.39
CA GLN A 15 15.10 -6.56 2.17
C GLN A 15 14.96 -7.03 0.73
N MET A 16 13.97 -6.54 0.03
CA MET A 16 13.71 -6.94 -1.35
C MET A 16 14.45 -6.09 -2.37
N GLY A 17 15.01 -4.97 -1.93
CA GLY A 17 15.70 -4.07 -2.84
C GLY A 17 14.79 -2.99 -3.37
N ASP A 18 15.30 -2.23 -4.32
CA ASP A 18 14.60 -1.07 -4.87
C ASP A 18 13.97 -1.46 -6.20
N ASP A 19 12.66 -1.52 -6.24
CA ASP A 19 11.94 -1.92 -7.44
C ASP A 19 10.57 -1.27 -7.44
N PHE A 20 9.86 -1.41 -8.55
CA PHE A 20 8.50 -0.90 -8.66
C PHE A 20 7.58 -1.67 -7.73
N ILE A 21 6.56 -0.97 -7.24
CA ILE A 21 5.57 -1.57 -6.36
C ILE A 21 4.23 -1.62 -7.06
N ILE A 22 3.68 -2.81 -7.12
CA ILE A 22 2.32 -3.03 -7.62
C ILE A 22 1.53 -3.67 -6.49
N VAL A 23 0.31 -3.21 -6.30
CA VAL A 23 -0.58 -3.75 -5.28
C VAL A 23 -1.58 -4.68 -5.96
N GLU A 24 -1.69 -5.88 -5.45
CA GLU A 24 -2.66 -6.86 -5.94
C GLU A 24 -3.61 -7.21 -4.81
N ILE A 25 -4.87 -7.37 -5.14
CA ILE A 25 -5.88 -7.78 -4.18
C ILE A 25 -6.29 -9.19 -4.52
N GLU A 26 -6.22 -10.06 -3.53
CA GLU A 26 -6.55 -11.46 -3.73
C GLU A 26 -7.97 -11.62 -4.27
N GLY A 27 -8.11 -12.41 -5.30
CA GLY A 27 -9.41 -12.62 -5.92
C GLY A 27 -9.75 -11.64 -7.03
N GLN A 28 -8.92 -10.63 -7.24
CA GLN A 28 -9.13 -9.67 -8.30
C GLN A 28 -8.03 -9.80 -9.34
N ASP A 29 -8.41 -9.62 -10.59
CA ASP A 29 -7.49 -9.76 -11.71
C ASP A 29 -7.06 -8.40 -12.20
N ARG A 30 -6.61 -7.55 -11.26
CA ARG A 30 -6.18 -6.19 -11.57
C ARG A 30 -4.97 -5.82 -10.74
N GLU A 31 -4.20 -4.93 -11.29
CA GLU A 31 -3.06 -4.36 -10.60
C GLU A 31 -3.37 -2.91 -10.26
N TYR A 32 -2.89 -2.47 -9.11
CA TYR A 32 -3.12 -1.11 -8.64
C TYR A 32 -1.78 -0.44 -8.42
N ILE A 33 -1.73 0.84 -8.76
CA ILE A 33 -0.52 1.63 -8.63
C ILE A 33 -0.69 2.55 -7.43
N ILE A 34 0.36 2.71 -6.65
CA ILE A 34 0.32 3.63 -5.52
C ILE A 34 0.36 5.05 -6.07
N GLU A 35 -0.67 5.82 -5.75
CA GLU A 35 -0.79 7.20 -6.21
C GLU A 35 -0.30 8.17 -5.15
N ALA A 36 -0.58 7.88 -3.89
CA ALA A 36 -0.21 8.78 -2.81
C ALA A 36 -0.11 8.02 -1.49
N VAL A 37 0.76 8.48 -0.64
CA VAL A 37 0.89 7.96 0.72
C VAL A 37 0.72 9.15 1.66
N THR A 38 -0.27 9.09 2.53
CA THR A 38 -0.57 10.19 3.43
C THR A 38 -0.79 9.66 4.84
N ARG A 39 -0.59 10.55 5.80
CA ARG A 39 -0.93 10.26 7.19
C ARG A 39 -2.29 10.88 7.50
N GLN A 40 -3.14 10.12 8.09
CA GLN A 40 -4.47 10.58 8.48
C GLN A 40 -4.67 10.40 9.97
N SER A 41 -5.37 11.35 10.58
CA SER A 41 -5.70 11.29 11.98
C SER A 41 -7.21 11.41 12.14
N ASN A 42 -7.71 10.67 13.10
CA ASN A 42 -9.11 10.77 13.45
C ASN A 42 -9.25 11.63 14.69
N TYR A 43 -9.86 12.80 14.55
CA TYR A 43 -9.96 13.75 15.64
C TYR A 43 -11.19 13.58 16.50
N SER A 44 -12.18 12.91 15.97
CA SER A 44 -13.49 12.97 16.62
C SER A 44 -13.59 12.05 17.83
N GLU A 45 -12.97 10.90 17.78
CA GLU A 45 -13.23 9.88 18.79
C GLU A 45 -12.01 9.46 19.56
N SER A 46 -10.90 9.35 18.89
CA SER A 46 -9.69 8.90 19.51
C SER A 46 -8.49 9.46 18.77
N PRO A 47 -7.37 9.58 19.44
CA PRO A 47 -6.15 10.10 18.81
C PRO A 47 -5.47 9.07 17.93
N CYS A 48 -6.22 8.24 17.25
CA CYS A 48 -5.65 7.28 16.34
C CYS A 48 -5.23 7.93 15.06
N SER A 49 -4.05 7.57 14.61
CA SER A 49 -3.61 7.98 13.30
C SER A 49 -3.16 6.75 12.53
N HIS A 50 -3.23 6.84 11.24
CA HIS A 50 -2.81 5.73 10.38
C HIS A 50 -2.24 6.26 9.09
N ILE A 51 -1.50 5.41 8.43
CA ILE A 51 -0.97 5.71 7.09
C ILE A 51 -1.97 5.18 6.08
N CYS A 52 -2.32 6.02 5.15
CA CYS A 52 -3.24 5.64 4.09
C CYS A 52 -2.47 5.59 2.78
N ILE A 53 -2.54 4.48 2.10
CA ILE A 53 -1.92 4.31 0.79
C ILE A 53 -3.04 4.31 -0.23
N LYS A 54 -3.09 5.37 -1.04
CA LYS A 54 -4.10 5.48 -2.07
C LYS A 54 -3.58 4.87 -3.35
N CYS A 55 -4.38 4.02 -3.93
CA CYS A 55 -4.03 3.35 -5.16
C CYS A 55 -5.04 3.72 -6.24
N ARG A 56 -4.58 3.69 -7.47
CA ARG A 56 -5.49 3.81 -8.61
C ARG A 56 -5.37 2.56 -9.46
N ASP A 57 -6.40 2.30 -10.23
CA ASP A 57 -6.47 1.13 -11.08
C ASP A 57 -5.45 1.26 -12.21
N GLY A 58 -4.54 0.32 -12.28
CA GLY A 58 -3.55 0.24 -13.36
C GLY A 58 -3.92 -0.73 -14.45
N GLY A 59 -5.10 -1.37 -14.31
CA GLY A 59 -5.54 -2.35 -15.27
C GLY A 59 -4.87 -3.70 -15.09
N GLN A 60 -4.84 -4.47 -16.12
CA GLN A 60 -4.18 -5.77 -16.10
C GLN A 60 -2.82 -5.67 -16.78
N GLY A 61 -1.80 -6.22 -16.12
CA GLY A 61 -0.48 -6.25 -16.70
C GLY A 61 0.15 -4.88 -16.88
N TYR A 62 -0.03 -4.01 -15.90
CA TYR A 62 0.50 -2.65 -15.96
C TYR A 62 2.00 -2.66 -16.18
N ILE A 63 2.70 -3.53 -15.48
CA ILE A 63 4.13 -3.69 -15.69
C ILE A 63 4.34 -4.89 -16.60
N LYS A 64 4.96 -4.63 -17.72
CA LYS A 64 5.26 -5.70 -18.66
C LYS A 64 6.31 -6.64 -18.08
N ARG A 65 6.05 -7.91 -18.20
CA ARG A 65 6.97 -8.92 -17.69
C ARG A 65 7.57 -9.75 -18.81
#